data_8d17566afb0c605147097f0180749c3f
#
_entry.id   8d17566afb0c605147097f0180749c3f
#
_cell.length_a   1.000
_cell.length_b   1.000
_cell.length_c   1.000
_cell.angle_alpha   90.00
_cell.angle_beta   90.00
_cell.angle_gamma   90.00
#
_symmetry.space_group_name_H-M   'P 1'
#
loop_
_entity.id
_entity.type
_entity.pdbx_description
1 polymer ?
#
loop_
_entity_poly.entity_id
_entity_poly.type
_entity_poly.pdbx_seq_one_letter_code
_entity_poly.pdbx_strand_id
1 'polypeptide(L)'
;MRNFDAGAPVIIGVGEASRKTVAGEWPAPRDFAAAAIKAALDDTGQPQAVAVAIDTIAAIRTFEDSGVSLGTGSPDNTPEAFGAAGGVTAKRLIYADVGGQSPQAMVNELAGDIKRGTCEMALVVGAEATGTAKRARKAGVTLDWRLASDTEFDNRLSSFPILSRTEIRHGIISMPLAYSLIENARRMALQLDGDAYAQQMAALWSAFSIKAETSNHAQFPGFRSPEALQSYDNGNY
;
A
#
# COMPACT_ATOMS: atom_id res chain seq x y z
N MET A 1 -19.57 12.57 28.70
CA MET A 1 -19.08 11.33 28.05
C MET A 1 -19.83 11.18 26.73
N ARG A 2 -19.10 11.03 25.59
CA ARG A 2 -19.77 10.68 24.35
C ARG A 2 -20.25 9.24 24.47
N ASN A 3 -21.55 9.00 24.32
CA ASN A 3 -22.06 7.64 24.20
C ASN A 3 -21.54 7.05 22.87
N PHE A 4 -20.63 6.12 22.97
CA PHE A 4 -20.22 5.32 21.81
C PHE A 4 -21.31 4.26 21.58
N ASP A 5 -21.71 4.08 20.33
CA ASP A 5 -22.52 2.94 19.93
C ASP A 5 -21.71 1.66 20.20
N ALA A 6 -22.22 0.76 21.03
CA ALA A 6 -21.54 -0.48 21.39
C ALA A 6 -21.30 -1.40 20.17
N GLY A 7 -22.04 -1.20 19.07
CA GLY A 7 -21.87 -1.91 17.80
C GLY A 7 -21.02 -1.16 16.77
N ALA A 8 -20.39 -0.04 17.14
CA ALA A 8 -19.55 0.71 16.21
C ALA A 8 -18.24 -0.03 15.95
N PRO A 9 -17.88 -0.29 14.68
CA PRO A 9 -16.58 -0.85 14.35
C PRO A 9 -15.48 0.15 14.69
N VAL A 10 -14.37 -0.35 15.23
CA VAL A 10 -13.20 0.46 15.63
C VAL A 10 -11.92 -0.14 15.10
N ILE A 11 -10.94 0.68 14.79
CA ILE A 11 -9.58 0.24 14.51
C ILE A 11 -8.87 0.09 15.87
N ILE A 12 -8.34 -1.10 16.15
CA ILE A 12 -7.71 -1.43 17.43
C ILE A 12 -6.19 -1.55 17.35
N GLY A 13 -5.62 -1.60 16.16
CA GLY A 13 -4.18 -1.66 15.95
C GLY A 13 -3.81 -1.27 14.53
N VAL A 14 -2.67 -0.58 14.40
CA VAL A 14 -2.09 -0.18 13.14
C VAL A 14 -0.61 -0.56 13.10
N GLY A 15 -0.13 -0.95 11.93
CA GLY A 15 1.27 -1.34 11.76
C GLY A 15 1.81 -0.96 10.39
N GLU A 16 3.03 -0.52 10.38
CA GLU A 16 3.77 -0.19 9.17
C GLU A 16 5.14 -0.86 9.21
N ALA A 17 5.60 -1.34 8.06
CA ALA A 17 6.93 -1.88 7.92
C ALA A 17 7.59 -1.36 6.66
N SER A 18 8.80 -0.85 6.83
CA SER A 18 9.72 -0.57 5.72
C SER A 18 11.10 -1.11 6.07
N ARG A 19 11.86 -1.47 5.06
CA ARG A 19 13.19 -2.02 5.28
C ARG A 19 14.21 -1.33 4.39
N LYS A 20 15.28 -0.83 5.02
CA LYS A 20 16.44 -0.34 4.26
C LYS A 20 17.06 -1.52 3.49
N THR A 21 17.50 -1.23 2.30
CA THR A 21 18.16 -2.20 1.44
C THR A 21 19.45 -2.71 2.08
N VAL A 22 19.56 -4.03 2.22
CA VAL A 22 20.80 -4.71 2.60
C VAL A 22 21.29 -5.51 1.39
N ALA A 23 22.59 -5.43 1.09
CA ALA A 23 23.18 -6.18 0.00
C ALA A 23 23.05 -7.69 0.25
N GLY A 24 22.62 -8.43 -0.77
CA GLY A 24 22.42 -9.88 -0.68
C GLY A 24 21.10 -10.31 -0.01
N GLU A 25 20.27 -9.38 0.48
CA GLU A 25 18.95 -9.68 0.99
C GLU A 25 17.85 -9.39 -0.01
N TRP A 26 16.92 -10.35 -0.15
CA TRP A 26 15.87 -10.31 -1.16
C TRP A 26 14.48 -10.57 -0.54
N PRO A 27 14.02 -9.73 0.40
CA PRO A 27 12.74 -9.95 1.07
C PRO A 27 11.57 -9.89 0.07
N ALA A 28 10.63 -10.82 0.26
CA ALA A 28 9.38 -10.90 -0.49
C ALA A 28 8.31 -9.96 0.10
N PRO A 29 7.21 -9.70 -0.61
CA PRO A 29 6.08 -8.96 -0.05
C PRO A 29 5.57 -9.54 1.28
N ARG A 30 5.55 -10.87 1.42
CA ARG A 30 5.11 -11.52 2.67
C ARG A 30 5.97 -11.20 3.88
N ASP A 31 7.27 -10.91 3.69
CA ASP A 31 8.17 -10.56 4.79
C ASP A 31 7.85 -9.15 5.33
N PHE A 32 7.45 -8.24 4.45
CA PHE A 32 6.96 -6.92 4.85
C PHE A 32 5.56 -7.00 5.47
N ALA A 33 4.67 -7.81 4.89
CA ALA A 33 3.36 -8.08 5.47
C ALA A 33 3.48 -8.63 6.89
N ALA A 34 4.34 -9.63 7.10
CA ALA A 34 4.59 -10.20 8.42
C ALA A 34 5.05 -9.16 9.45
N ALA A 35 5.98 -8.29 9.07
CA ALA A 35 6.48 -7.24 9.95
C ALA A 35 5.39 -6.19 10.27
N ALA A 36 4.58 -5.80 9.28
CA ALA A 36 3.47 -4.86 9.47
C ALA A 36 2.35 -5.48 10.32
N ILE A 37 1.98 -6.75 10.09
CA ILE A 37 0.99 -7.46 10.89
C ILE A 37 1.46 -7.55 12.35
N LYS A 38 2.72 -7.93 12.56
CA LYS A 38 3.29 -7.99 13.91
C LYS A 38 3.20 -6.63 14.60
N ALA A 39 3.58 -5.55 13.92
CA ALA A 39 3.50 -4.19 14.47
C ALA A 39 2.05 -3.80 14.82
N ALA A 40 1.07 -4.14 13.96
CA ALA A 40 -0.34 -3.89 14.23
C ALA A 40 -0.86 -4.69 15.41
N LEU A 41 -0.46 -5.95 15.56
CA LEU A 41 -0.82 -6.78 16.70
C LEU A 41 -0.21 -6.25 18.00
N ASP A 42 1.06 -5.86 17.97
CA ASP A 42 1.75 -5.29 19.15
C ASP A 42 1.09 -3.97 19.59
N ASP A 43 0.63 -3.14 18.63
CA ASP A 43 -0.07 -1.87 18.90
C ASP A 43 -1.39 -2.06 19.67
N THR A 44 -2.04 -3.24 19.55
CA THR A 44 -3.25 -3.56 20.31
C THR A 44 -2.99 -3.75 21.83
N GLY A 45 -1.76 -3.97 22.23
CA GLY A 45 -1.38 -4.37 23.59
C GLY A 45 -1.74 -5.82 23.97
N GLN A 46 -2.42 -6.57 23.10
CA GLN A 46 -2.82 -7.96 23.31
C GLN A 46 -2.61 -8.81 22.05
N PRO A 47 -1.38 -8.89 21.52
CA PRO A 47 -1.12 -9.43 20.19
C PRO A 47 -1.61 -10.87 20.00
N GLN A 48 -1.43 -11.75 20.98
CA GLN A 48 -1.82 -13.17 20.88
C GLN A 48 -3.35 -13.33 20.87
N ALA A 49 -4.05 -12.62 21.75
CA ALA A 49 -5.50 -12.68 21.83
C ALA A 49 -6.16 -12.14 20.55
N VAL A 50 -5.63 -11.05 20.04
CA VAL A 50 -6.11 -10.43 18.78
C VAL A 50 -5.82 -11.33 17.59
N ALA A 51 -4.61 -11.89 17.49
CA ALA A 51 -4.24 -12.78 16.38
C ALA A 51 -5.19 -13.99 16.26
N VAL A 52 -5.61 -14.56 17.40
CA VAL A 52 -6.56 -15.69 17.43
C VAL A 52 -8.00 -15.26 17.12
N ALA A 53 -8.37 -14.04 17.45
CA ALA A 53 -9.74 -13.51 17.27
C ALA A 53 -10.00 -13.06 15.83
N ILE A 54 -8.98 -12.82 15.01
CA ILE A 54 -9.16 -12.43 13.61
C ILE A 54 -9.81 -13.58 12.85
N ASP A 55 -11.00 -13.35 12.31
CA ASP A 55 -11.76 -14.31 11.51
C ASP A 55 -11.70 -14.04 10.00
N THR A 56 -11.29 -12.83 9.62
CA THR A 56 -11.23 -12.36 8.22
C THR A 56 -9.90 -11.67 7.92
N ILE A 57 -9.23 -12.07 6.84
CA ILE A 57 -8.07 -11.39 6.29
C ILE A 57 -8.41 -10.83 4.91
N ALA A 58 -8.23 -9.53 4.71
CA ALA A 58 -8.29 -8.89 3.41
C ALA A 58 -6.90 -8.41 3.02
N ALA A 59 -6.29 -9.02 2.01
CA ALA A 59 -5.04 -8.56 1.43
C ALA A 59 -5.30 -7.68 0.21
N ILE A 60 -4.55 -6.58 0.11
CA ILE A 60 -4.58 -5.72 -1.08
C ILE A 60 -3.70 -6.32 -2.16
N ARG A 61 -4.21 -6.36 -3.39
CA ARG A 61 -3.55 -6.99 -4.52
C ARG A 61 -2.21 -6.33 -4.83
N THR A 62 -1.20 -7.17 -5.03
CA THR A 62 0.14 -6.74 -5.43
C THR A 62 0.20 -6.36 -6.91
N PHE A 63 1.22 -5.60 -7.29
CA PHE A 63 1.47 -5.28 -8.70
C PHE A 63 1.77 -6.53 -9.53
N GLU A 64 2.47 -7.53 -8.98
CA GLU A 64 2.74 -8.80 -9.68
C GLU A 64 1.43 -9.46 -10.14
N ASP A 65 0.40 -9.46 -9.29
CA ASP A 65 -0.90 -10.09 -9.55
C ASP A 65 -1.90 -9.19 -10.30
N SER A 66 -1.49 -7.98 -10.63
CA SER A 66 -2.36 -7.00 -11.32
C SER A 66 -2.01 -6.77 -12.79
N GLY A 67 -1.21 -7.67 -13.37
CA GLY A 67 -0.77 -7.60 -14.76
C GLY A 67 0.52 -6.80 -14.97
N VAL A 68 1.16 -6.34 -13.91
CA VAL A 68 2.49 -5.70 -13.94
C VAL A 68 3.52 -6.70 -13.43
N SER A 69 3.80 -7.73 -14.23
CA SER A 69 4.71 -8.79 -13.79
C SER A 69 6.13 -8.26 -13.54
N LEU A 70 6.62 -8.57 -12.35
CA LEU A 70 8.00 -8.32 -11.93
C LEU A 70 8.91 -9.53 -12.21
N GLY A 71 8.31 -10.66 -12.61
CA GLY A 71 8.99 -11.93 -12.88
C GLY A 71 9.37 -12.71 -11.63
N THR A 72 8.70 -12.46 -10.51
CA THR A 72 8.98 -13.11 -9.22
C THR A 72 7.97 -14.18 -8.87
N GLY A 73 6.82 -14.18 -9.54
CA GLY A 73 5.66 -14.97 -9.16
C GLY A 73 5.04 -14.52 -7.83
N SER A 74 3.91 -15.11 -7.49
CA SER A 74 3.15 -14.81 -6.28
C SER A 74 2.67 -16.10 -5.62
N PRO A 75 2.32 -16.09 -4.32
CA PRO A 75 1.57 -17.19 -3.71
C PRO A 75 0.24 -17.44 -4.43
N ASP A 76 -0.19 -18.69 -4.50
CA ASP A 76 -1.51 -19.06 -5.04
C ASP A 76 -2.64 -18.42 -4.22
N ASN A 77 -2.41 -18.21 -2.92
CA ASN A 77 -3.30 -17.48 -2.01
C ASN A 77 -2.52 -16.44 -1.21
N THR A 78 -2.45 -15.21 -1.71
CA THR A 78 -1.73 -14.10 -1.08
C THR A 78 -2.28 -13.71 0.30
N PRO A 79 -3.61 -13.62 0.54
CA PRO A 79 -4.17 -13.39 1.88
C PRO A 79 -3.70 -14.40 2.91
N GLU A 80 -3.73 -15.70 2.56
CA GLU A 80 -3.26 -16.77 3.44
C GLU A 80 -1.75 -16.63 3.72
N ALA A 81 -0.95 -16.45 2.66
CA ALA A 81 0.49 -16.32 2.78
C ALA A 81 0.91 -15.14 3.66
N PHE A 82 0.22 -14.00 3.55
CA PHE A 82 0.49 -12.82 4.39
C PHE A 82 0.09 -13.06 5.83
N GLY A 83 -1.12 -13.62 6.04
CA GLY A 83 -1.59 -13.96 7.38
C GLY A 83 -0.66 -14.95 8.08
N ALA A 84 -0.35 -16.07 7.43
CA ALA A 84 0.53 -17.12 7.97
C ALA A 84 1.92 -16.58 8.32
N ALA A 85 2.51 -15.75 7.45
CA ALA A 85 3.79 -15.11 7.71
C ALA A 85 3.74 -14.16 8.93
N GLY A 86 2.60 -13.51 9.19
CA GLY A 86 2.35 -12.65 10.34
C GLY A 86 1.84 -13.37 11.59
N GLY A 87 1.67 -14.70 11.54
CA GLY A 87 1.16 -15.50 12.68
C GLY A 87 -0.36 -15.41 12.86
N VAL A 88 -1.11 -15.10 11.80
CA VAL A 88 -2.59 -14.99 11.80
C VAL A 88 -3.17 -16.01 10.83
N THR A 89 -4.22 -16.70 11.27
CA THR A 89 -5.00 -17.60 10.41
C THR A 89 -6.48 -17.20 10.51
N ALA A 90 -7.15 -17.09 9.38
CA ALA A 90 -8.56 -16.71 9.34
C ALA A 90 -9.37 -17.66 8.44
N LYS A 91 -10.67 -17.74 8.72
CA LYS A 91 -11.60 -18.58 7.93
C LYS A 91 -12.01 -17.94 6.62
N ARG A 92 -12.10 -16.60 6.61
CA ARG A 92 -12.46 -15.82 5.42
C ARG A 92 -11.24 -15.10 4.90
N LEU A 93 -10.91 -15.35 3.65
CA LEU A 93 -9.76 -14.77 2.96
C LEU A 93 -10.25 -13.98 1.74
N ILE A 94 -9.84 -12.73 1.64
CA ILE A 94 -10.23 -11.81 0.57
C ILE A 94 -8.97 -11.28 -0.08
N TYR A 95 -8.83 -11.46 -1.39
CA TYR A 95 -7.83 -10.78 -2.18
C TYR A 95 -8.48 -9.62 -2.91
N ALA A 96 -8.36 -8.45 -2.34
CA ALA A 96 -8.99 -7.24 -2.84
C ALA A 96 -8.41 -6.81 -4.19
N ASP A 97 -9.08 -5.90 -4.84
CA ASP A 97 -8.61 -5.33 -6.10
C ASP A 97 -7.34 -4.50 -5.93
N VAL A 98 -6.64 -4.24 -7.03
CA VAL A 98 -5.48 -3.37 -7.07
C VAL A 98 -5.91 -1.89 -7.04
N GLY A 99 -5.07 -1.07 -6.42
CA GLY A 99 -5.21 0.40 -6.47
C GLY A 99 -5.24 1.07 -5.10
N GLY A 100 -4.88 2.34 -5.07
CA GLY A 100 -4.77 3.12 -3.84
C GLY A 100 -6.09 3.33 -3.09
N GLN A 101 -7.23 3.11 -3.73
CA GLN A 101 -8.57 3.16 -3.11
C GLN A 101 -8.94 1.86 -2.39
N SER A 102 -8.31 0.73 -2.74
CA SER A 102 -8.68 -0.59 -2.24
C SER A 102 -8.54 -0.75 -0.72
N PRO A 103 -7.49 -0.23 -0.06
CA PRO A 103 -7.41 -0.28 1.40
C PRO A 103 -8.61 0.36 2.08
N GLN A 104 -9.00 1.57 1.65
CA GLN A 104 -10.16 2.26 2.22
C GLN A 104 -11.47 1.54 1.90
N ALA A 105 -11.61 0.98 0.70
CA ALA A 105 -12.78 0.20 0.33
C ALA A 105 -12.93 -1.03 1.23
N MET A 106 -11.84 -1.74 1.52
CA MET A 106 -11.84 -2.90 2.42
C MET A 106 -12.16 -2.51 3.85
N VAL A 107 -11.60 -1.42 4.37
CA VAL A 107 -11.95 -0.91 5.70
C VAL A 107 -13.45 -0.60 5.80
N ASN A 108 -14.03 0.05 4.80
CA ASN A 108 -15.45 0.39 4.79
C ASN A 108 -16.34 -0.87 4.71
N GLU A 109 -15.98 -1.85 3.89
CA GLU A 109 -16.73 -3.10 3.74
C GLU A 109 -16.70 -3.90 5.03
N LEU A 110 -15.50 -4.13 5.59
CA LEU A 110 -15.32 -4.91 6.81
C LEU A 110 -15.93 -4.23 8.04
N ALA A 111 -15.88 -2.89 8.10
CA ALA A 111 -16.63 -2.15 9.11
C ALA A 111 -18.14 -2.40 9.00
N GLY A 112 -18.67 -2.47 7.78
CA GLY A 112 -20.06 -2.88 7.54
C GLY A 112 -20.34 -4.32 7.95
N ASP A 113 -19.42 -5.24 7.70
CA ASP A 113 -19.52 -6.65 8.07
C ASP A 113 -19.52 -6.82 9.60
N ILE A 114 -18.66 -6.13 10.30
CA ILE A 114 -18.61 -6.11 11.77
C ILE A 114 -19.94 -5.58 12.33
N LYS A 115 -20.46 -4.48 11.78
CA LYS A 115 -21.74 -3.92 12.21
C LYS A 115 -22.91 -4.87 11.98
N ARG A 116 -22.85 -5.73 10.96
CA ARG A 116 -23.87 -6.74 10.67
C ARG A 116 -23.68 -8.04 11.47
N GLY A 117 -22.55 -8.20 12.15
CA GLY A 117 -22.19 -9.42 12.88
C GLY A 117 -21.77 -10.58 11.97
N THR A 118 -21.37 -10.29 10.71
CA THR A 118 -20.85 -11.29 9.76
C THR A 118 -19.33 -11.41 9.80
N CYS A 119 -18.68 -10.56 10.55
CA CYS A 119 -17.25 -10.55 10.88
C CYS A 119 -17.12 -10.05 12.32
N GLU A 120 -16.30 -10.67 13.13
CA GLU A 120 -16.01 -10.20 14.50
C GLU A 120 -14.77 -9.33 14.53
N MET A 121 -13.71 -9.77 13.82
CA MET A 121 -12.44 -9.06 13.77
C MET A 121 -11.75 -9.30 12.44
N ALA A 122 -11.36 -8.22 11.77
CA ALA A 122 -10.70 -8.28 10.47
C ALA A 122 -9.29 -7.69 10.49
N LEU A 123 -8.41 -8.30 9.69
CA LEU A 123 -7.10 -7.78 9.33
C LEU A 123 -7.15 -7.28 7.88
N VAL A 124 -6.80 -6.02 7.66
CA VAL A 124 -6.51 -5.48 6.32
C VAL A 124 -5.00 -5.32 6.19
N VAL A 125 -4.41 -5.93 5.19
CA VAL A 125 -2.96 -5.92 4.97
C VAL A 125 -2.62 -5.70 3.51
N GLY A 126 -1.55 -4.96 3.26
CA GLY A 126 -0.95 -4.79 1.93
C GLY A 126 0.56 -4.72 2.03
N ALA A 127 1.25 -5.28 1.06
CA ALA A 127 2.71 -5.23 1.01
C ALA A 127 3.22 -5.30 -0.42
N GLU A 128 4.35 -4.63 -0.67
CA GLU A 128 5.05 -4.63 -1.94
C GLU A 128 6.57 -4.81 -1.73
N ALA A 129 7.21 -5.48 -2.67
CA ALA A 129 8.67 -5.62 -2.70
C ALA A 129 9.25 -5.31 -4.10
N THR A 130 8.65 -4.35 -4.81
CA THR A 130 9.07 -3.94 -6.18
C THR A 130 10.53 -3.50 -6.22
N GLY A 131 11.01 -2.83 -5.18
CA GLY A 131 12.41 -2.45 -5.03
C GLY A 131 13.34 -3.67 -4.95
N THR A 132 12.93 -4.72 -4.24
CA THR A 132 13.67 -5.98 -4.17
C THR A 132 13.75 -6.66 -5.53
N ALA A 133 12.62 -6.80 -6.23
CA ALA A 133 12.58 -7.39 -7.57
C ALA A 133 13.47 -6.65 -8.57
N LYS A 134 13.42 -5.31 -8.57
CA LYS A 134 14.28 -4.47 -9.44
C LYS A 134 15.77 -4.67 -9.14
N ARG A 135 16.15 -4.73 -7.87
CA ARG A 135 17.56 -4.94 -7.46
C ARG A 135 18.05 -6.34 -7.80
N ALA A 136 17.25 -7.37 -7.52
CA ALA A 136 17.58 -8.75 -7.87
C ALA A 136 17.82 -8.90 -9.38
N ARG A 137 16.92 -8.37 -10.20
CA ARG A 137 17.09 -8.36 -11.65
C ARG A 137 18.37 -7.65 -12.10
N LYS A 138 18.70 -6.50 -11.49
CA LYS A 138 19.95 -5.78 -11.77
C LYS A 138 21.19 -6.59 -11.37
N ALA A 139 21.09 -7.40 -10.33
CA ALA A 139 22.15 -8.28 -9.84
C ALA A 139 22.20 -9.64 -10.56
N GLY A 140 21.33 -9.91 -11.52
CA GLY A 140 21.23 -11.21 -12.19
C GLY A 140 20.68 -12.33 -11.30
N VAL A 141 19.99 -12.00 -10.21
CA VAL A 141 19.38 -12.95 -9.28
C VAL A 141 17.93 -13.20 -9.69
N THR A 142 17.59 -14.46 -9.87
CA THR A 142 16.22 -14.90 -10.10
C THR A 142 15.54 -15.13 -8.74
N LEU A 143 14.39 -14.49 -8.53
CA LEU A 143 13.57 -14.67 -7.35
C LEU A 143 12.37 -15.57 -7.68
N ASP A 144 11.95 -16.35 -6.70
CA ASP A 144 10.71 -17.13 -6.75
C ASP A 144 9.96 -16.94 -5.43
N TRP A 145 8.83 -16.22 -5.48
CA TRP A 145 8.00 -15.95 -4.32
C TRP A 145 6.73 -16.80 -4.29
N ARG A 146 6.60 -17.75 -5.20
CA ARG A 146 5.46 -18.65 -5.27
C ARG A 146 5.37 -19.52 -4.02
N LEU A 147 4.16 -19.74 -3.57
CA LEU A 147 3.79 -20.68 -2.51
C LEU A 147 2.52 -21.37 -2.96
N ALA A 148 2.54 -22.70 -2.97
CA ALA A 148 1.36 -23.48 -3.30
C ALA A 148 0.31 -23.39 -2.19
N SER A 149 -0.94 -23.28 -2.56
CA SER A 149 -2.09 -23.36 -1.67
C SER A 149 -3.29 -23.90 -2.45
N ASP A 150 -4.10 -24.72 -1.78
CA ASP A 150 -5.40 -25.21 -2.25
C ASP A 150 -6.58 -24.60 -1.47
N THR A 151 -6.29 -23.66 -0.56
CA THR A 151 -7.28 -22.96 0.25
C THR A 151 -8.09 -22.00 -0.64
N GLU A 152 -9.41 -22.10 -0.57
CA GLU A 152 -10.31 -21.20 -1.29
C GLU A 152 -10.28 -19.81 -0.68
N PHE A 153 -10.41 -18.79 -1.52
CA PHE A 153 -10.49 -17.39 -1.13
C PHE A 153 -11.32 -16.56 -2.10
N ASP A 154 -11.83 -15.44 -1.65
CA ASP A 154 -12.56 -14.47 -2.47
C ASP A 154 -11.56 -13.65 -3.28
N ASN A 155 -11.35 -14.03 -4.54
CA ASN A 155 -10.41 -13.39 -5.44
C ASN A 155 -11.12 -12.30 -6.27
N ARG A 156 -10.88 -11.06 -5.91
CA ARG A 156 -11.52 -9.89 -6.52
C ARG A 156 -10.56 -9.17 -7.45
N LEU A 157 -10.74 -9.38 -8.74
CA LEU A 157 -10.02 -8.64 -9.77
C LEU A 157 -11.02 -7.85 -10.60
N SER A 158 -10.94 -6.54 -10.52
CA SER A 158 -11.72 -5.66 -11.39
C SER A 158 -11.30 -5.83 -12.84
N SER A 159 -12.27 -5.92 -13.73
CA SER A 159 -12.04 -5.82 -15.16
C SER A 159 -11.85 -4.38 -15.65
N PHE A 160 -11.94 -3.40 -14.74
CA PHE A 160 -11.81 -2.00 -15.08
C PHE A 160 -10.33 -1.62 -15.25
N PRO A 161 -9.90 -1.24 -16.44
CA PRO A 161 -8.50 -0.86 -16.65
C PRO A 161 -8.19 0.47 -15.95
N ILE A 162 -7.04 0.56 -15.29
CA ILE A 162 -6.55 1.80 -14.65
C ILE A 162 -6.38 2.91 -15.69
N LEU A 163 -5.98 2.56 -16.91
CA LEU A 163 -5.85 3.46 -18.05
C LEU A 163 -6.69 2.96 -19.22
N SER A 164 -7.48 3.84 -19.79
CA SER A 164 -8.24 3.53 -21.00
C SER A 164 -7.33 3.48 -22.25
N ARG A 165 -7.81 2.80 -23.30
CA ARG A 165 -7.09 2.78 -24.59
C ARG A 165 -6.91 4.18 -25.18
N THR A 166 -7.82 5.09 -24.90
CA THR A 166 -7.75 6.49 -25.36
C THR A 166 -6.63 7.22 -24.65
N GLU A 167 -6.52 7.09 -23.34
CA GLU A 167 -5.43 7.67 -22.55
C GLU A 167 -4.06 7.16 -23.02
N ILE A 168 -3.91 5.85 -23.22
CA ILE A 168 -2.69 5.27 -23.74
C ILE A 168 -2.32 5.83 -25.13
N ARG A 169 -3.32 5.98 -26.04
CA ARG A 169 -3.09 6.58 -27.37
C ARG A 169 -2.61 8.02 -27.30
N HIS A 170 -3.02 8.77 -26.28
CA HIS A 170 -2.59 10.16 -26.06
C HIS A 170 -1.32 10.25 -25.18
N GLY A 171 -0.62 9.14 -24.97
CA GLY A 171 0.65 9.12 -24.24
C GLY A 171 0.51 9.17 -22.72
N ILE A 172 -0.70 9.09 -22.17
CA ILE A 172 -0.92 9.02 -20.73
C ILE A 172 -0.62 7.58 -20.27
N ILE A 173 0.65 7.29 -20.09
CA ILE A 173 1.16 5.95 -19.76
C ILE A 173 1.79 5.86 -18.38
N SER A 174 1.87 6.97 -17.67
CA SER A 174 2.46 7.03 -16.34
C SER A 174 1.63 7.92 -15.41
N MET A 175 1.61 7.59 -14.14
CA MET A 175 0.88 8.38 -13.13
C MET A 175 1.37 9.83 -13.04
N PRO A 176 2.68 10.15 -13.03
CA PRO A 176 3.13 11.53 -13.04
C PRO A 176 2.52 12.37 -14.16
N LEU A 177 2.40 11.80 -15.37
CA LEU A 177 1.80 12.50 -16.50
C LEU A 177 0.29 12.70 -16.31
N ALA A 178 -0.43 11.70 -15.81
CA ALA A 178 -1.85 11.81 -15.49
C ALA A 178 -2.09 12.89 -14.41
N TYR A 179 -1.31 12.88 -13.34
CA TYR A 179 -1.39 13.89 -12.29
C TYR A 179 -1.06 15.30 -12.79
N SER A 180 -0.14 15.46 -13.75
CA SER A 180 0.18 16.76 -14.33
C SER A 180 -1.03 17.42 -15.01
N LEU A 181 -1.92 16.63 -15.62
CA LEU A 181 -3.17 17.16 -16.20
C LEU A 181 -4.13 17.64 -15.11
N ILE A 182 -4.27 16.87 -14.03
CA ILE A 182 -5.12 17.23 -12.88
C ILE A 182 -4.59 18.49 -12.20
N GLU A 183 -3.28 18.57 -11.98
CA GLU A 183 -2.63 19.73 -11.38
C GLU A 183 -2.77 20.99 -12.23
N ASN A 184 -2.69 20.88 -13.56
CA ASN A 184 -2.96 22.02 -14.44
C ASN A 184 -4.42 22.48 -14.38
N ALA A 185 -5.39 21.57 -14.35
CA ALA A 185 -6.78 21.91 -14.18
C ALA A 185 -7.03 22.65 -12.85
N ARG A 186 -6.42 22.15 -11.75
CA ARG A 186 -6.48 22.79 -10.45
C ARG A 186 -5.84 24.18 -10.44
N ARG A 187 -4.65 24.32 -11.03
CA ARG A 187 -3.97 25.60 -11.17
C ARG A 187 -4.87 26.65 -11.87
N MET A 188 -5.51 26.25 -12.96
CA MET A 188 -6.44 27.14 -13.70
C MET A 188 -7.66 27.51 -12.85
N ALA A 189 -8.23 26.56 -12.12
CA ALA A 189 -9.37 26.81 -11.22
C ALA A 189 -9.00 27.79 -10.09
N LEU A 190 -7.76 27.75 -9.62
CA LEU A 190 -7.22 28.68 -8.62
C LEU A 190 -6.77 30.01 -9.20
N GLN A 191 -6.81 30.18 -10.53
CA GLN A 191 -6.35 31.38 -11.25
C GLN A 191 -4.89 31.74 -10.98
N LEU A 192 -4.04 30.74 -10.77
CA LEU A 192 -2.61 30.90 -10.51
C LEU A 192 -1.81 30.77 -11.81
N ASP A 193 -0.76 31.57 -11.95
CA ASP A 193 0.25 31.33 -13.00
C ASP A 193 1.11 30.09 -12.65
N GLY A 194 2.02 29.71 -13.57
CA GLY A 194 2.85 28.54 -13.40
C GLY A 194 3.81 28.63 -12.20
N ASP A 195 4.42 29.78 -12.00
CA ASP A 195 5.44 29.99 -10.96
C ASP A 195 4.79 30.03 -9.57
N ALA A 196 3.69 30.77 -9.42
CA ALA A 196 2.94 30.81 -8.16
C ALA A 196 2.42 29.42 -7.75
N TYR A 197 1.96 28.64 -8.72
CA TYR A 197 1.51 27.28 -8.45
C TYR A 197 2.66 26.33 -8.10
N ALA A 198 3.81 26.42 -8.79
CA ALA A 198 5.01 25.67 -8.47
C ALA A 198 5.52 25.98 -7.05
N GLN A 199 5.52 27.25 -6.64
CA GLN A 199 5.86 27.65 -5.27
C GLN A 199 4.93 27.06 -4.23
N GLN A 200 3.60 27.05 -4.51
CA GLN A 200 2.62 26.45 -3.60
C GLN A 200 2.84 24.94 -3.44
N MET A 201 3.08 24.22 -4.54
CA MET A 201 3.39 22.79 -4.50
C MET A 201 4.71 22.52 -3.76
N ALA A 202 5.75 23.28 -4.05
CA ALA A 202 7.04 23.14 -3.40
C ALA A 202 6.96 23.38 -1.89
N ALA A 203 6.19 24.37 -1.43
CA ALA A 203 5.95 24.63 -0.03
C ALA A 203 5.25 23.45 0.67
N LEU A 204 4.25 22.84 0.02
CA LEU A 204 3.56 21.65 0.53
C LEU A 204 4.52 20.45 0.66
N TRP A 205 5.28 20.17 -0.37
CA TRP A 205 6.22 19.04 -0.38
C TRP A 205 7.40 19.27 0.58
N SER A 206 7.84 20.52 0.75
CA SER A 206 8.83 20.89 1.78
C SER A 206 8.31 20.57 3.18
N ALA A 207 7.05 20.90 3.50
CA ALA A 207 6.44 20.55 4.77
C ALA A 207 6.40 19.02 5.00
N PHE A 208 6.11 18.24 3.96
CA PHE A 208 6.19 16.77 4.05
C PHE A 208 7.62 16.28 4.29
N SER A 209 8.63 16.92 3.69
CA SER A 209 10.04 16.55 3.90
C SER A 209 10.50 16.79 5.34
N ILE A 210 10.01 17.83 6.01
CA ILE A 210 10.25 18.06 7.45
C ILE A 210 9.73 16.88 8.27
N LYS A 211 8.52 16.40 7.96
CA LYS A 211 7.96 15.23 8.65
C LYS A 211 8.74 13.95 8.34
N ALA A 212 9.24 13.81 7.12
CA ALA A 212 10.05 12.67 6.70
C ALA A 212 11.37 12.53 7.49
N GLU A 213 11.99 13.62 7.94
CA GLU A 213 13.23 13.57 8.73
C GLU A 213 13.09 12.77 10.03
N THR A 214 11.91 12.78 10.63
CA THR A 214 11.62 12.09 11.89
C THR A 214 10.95 10.74 11.70
N SER A 215 10.70 10.33 10.47
CA SER A 215 10.03 9.05 10.15
C SER A 215 11.05 7.94 9.93
N ASN A 216 10.90 6.84 10.64
CA ASN A 216 11.71 5.63 10.42
C ASN A 216 11.33 4.90 9.12
N HIS A 217 10.20 5.24 8.50
CA HIS A 217 9.64 4.59 7.32
C HIS A 217 9.79 5.44 6.05
N ALA A 218 10.24 6.69 6.16
CA ALA A 218 10.41 7.55 5.00
C ALA A 218 11.46 7.00 4.03
N GLN A 219 11.10 6.91 2.76
CA GLN A 219 12.01 6.49 1.69
C GLN A 219 13.11 7.54 1.47
N PHE A 220 12.76 8.82 1.59
CA PHE A 220 13.67 9.97 1.43
C PHE A 220 13.66 10.82 2.72
N PRO A 221 14.43 10.42 3.75
CA PRO A 221 14.36 11.04 5.07
C PRO A 221 15.23 12.30 5.16
N GLY A 222 15.13 13.21 4.23
CA GLY A 222 15.91 14.45 4.24
C GLY A 222 15.03 15.66 3.99
N PHE A 223 15.32 16.77 4.73
CA PHE A 223 14.69 18.04 4.44
C PHE A 223 15.02 18.53 3.03
N ARG A 224 14.02 19.03 2.34
CA ARG A 224 14.15 19.69 1.04
C ARG A 224 13.46 21.04 1.09
N SER A 225 14.23 22.12 0.81
CA SER A 225 13.64 23.44 0.75
C SER A 225 12.71 23.59 -0.46
N PRO A 226 11.76 24.55 -0.43
CA PRO A 226 10.91 24.83 -1.59
C PRO A 226 11.72 25.16 -2.86
N GLU A 227 12.85 25.82 -2.74
CA GLU A 227 13.74 26.18 -3.86
C GLU A 227 14.39 24.93 -4.46
N ALA A 228 14.88 24.02 -3.59
CA ALA A 228 15.45 22.74 -4.05
C ALA A 228 14.43 21.88 -4.78
N LEU A 229 13.15 21.91 -4.36
CA LEU A 229 12.06 21.15 -4.98
C LEU A 229 11.62 21.74 -6.33
N GLN A 230 11.92 22.99 -6.62
CA GLN A 230 11.65 23.64 -7.90
C GLN A 230 12.81 23.52 -8.90
N SER A 231 13.99 23.09 -8.44
CA SER A 231 15.14 22.89 -9.33
C SER A 231 15.12 21.52 -9.99
N TYR A 232 15.53 21.48 -11.26
CA TYR A 232 15.72 20.22 -12.00
C TYR A 232 17.19 19.82 -11.87
N ASP A 233 17.44 18.79 -11.08
CA ASP A 233 18.76 18.18 -10.95
C ASP A 233 18.66 16.66 -10.90
N ASN A 234 19.81 15.97 -10.80
CA ASN A 234 19.85 14.51 -10.73
C ASN A 234 19.21 13.89 -9.47
N GLY A 235 18.83 14.70 -8.51
CA GLY A 235 18.16 14.28 -7.28
C GLY A 235 16.67 14.66 -7.21
N ASN A 236 16.18 15.41 -8.20
CA ASN A 236 14.82 15.95 -8.21
C ASN A 236 14.24 16.02 -9.65
N TYR A 237 13.94 14.85 -10.24
CA TYR A 237 13.32 14.71 -11.59
C TYR A 237 12.19 13.68 -11.54
#